data_08e6bc5f2892903cb955f49065e02e79
#
_entry.id   08e6bc5f2892903cb955f49065e02e79
#
_cell.length_a   1.000
_cell.length_b   1.000
_cell.length_c   1.000
_cell.angle_alpha   90.00
_cell.angle_beta   90.00
_cell.angle_gamma   90.00
#
_symmetry.space_group_name_H-M   'P 1'
#
loop_
_entity.id
_entity.type
_entity.pdbx_description
1 polymer ?
#
loop_
_entity_poly.entity_id
_entity_poly.type
_entity_poly.pdbx_seq_one_letter_code
_entity_poly.pdbx_strand_id
1 'polypeptide(L)'
;VYVADVKGLMVFRKSDVENASSGDSIQSVGFFETTAADDILRVSFTHIEGDTLYVGEFYRAQNYPTPDSHKYTTAAGDQNTSLILAYPLDETAPLGISDTIRCAYSIPDLVQGMCFDGNGNICLSTSYAVAFSHIRIYSAQKEEGTVTVLGQTVPRYVLDSSTLVEDIKLAPMAEEIVTVDGKLYTMCESATNKYIFGKFTSAKYCYATDLSKYSTEK
;
A
#
# COMPACT_ATOMS: atom_id res chain seq x y z
N VAL A 1 7.86 12.07 -7.70
CA VAL A 1 7.96 11.14 -6.55
C VAL A 1 6.89 11.52 -5.55
N TYR A 2 6.13 10.55 -5.08
CA TYR A 2 5.05 10.71 -4.11
C TYR A 2 5.47 10.10 -2.79
N VAL A 3 5.37 10.87 -1.71
CA VAL A 3 5.75 10.44 -0.36
C VAL A 3 4.53 10.54 0.55
N ALA A 4 4.19 9.44 1.19
CA ALA A 4 3.05 9.38 2.09
C ALA A 4 3.19 10.35 3.28
N ASP A 5 2.11 11.06 3.56
CA ASP A 5 1.87 11.86 4.76
C ASP A 5 0.47 11.52 5.26
N VAL A 6 0.22 11.71 6.55
CA VAL A 6 -1.07 11.30 7.17
C VAL A 6 -2.31 11.88 6.48
N LYS A 7 -2.19 13.06 5.86
CA LYS A 7 -3.31 13.76 5.21
C LYS A 7 -3.24 13.79 3.70
N GLY A 8 -2.27 13.09 3.10
CA GLY A 8 -2.09 13.11 1.66
C GLY A 8 -0.69 12.71 1.21
N LEU A 9 -0.23 13.32 0.14
CA LEU A 9 1.04 13.02 -0.49
C LEU A 9 1.86 14.29 -0.67
N MET A 10 3.08 14.29 -0.16
CA MET A 10 4.08 15.27 -0.59
C MET A 10 4.61 14.87 -1.96
N VAL A 11 4.62 15.82 -2.88
CA VAL A 11 5.05 15.57 -4.27
C VAL A 11 6.40 16.24 -4.52
N PHE A 12 7.35 15.50 -5.06
CA PHE A 12 8.70 15.96 -5.38
C PHE A 12 9.02 15.71 -6.87
N ARG A 13 9.84 16.58 -7.47
CA ARG A 13 10.38 16.29 -8.79
C ARG A 13 11.36 15.13 -8.70
N LYS A 14 11.24 14.18 -9.62
CA LYS A 14 12.12 13.01 -9.68
C LYS A 14 13.59 13.43 -9.83
N SER A 15 13.87 14.39 -10.71
CA SER A 15 15.22 14.92 -10.93
C SER A 15 15.86 15.48 -9.64
N ASP A 16 15.07 16.15 -8.80
CA ASP A 16 15.60 16.75 -7.58
C ASP A 16 15.97 15.66 -6.56
N VAL A 17 15.17 14.57 -6.50
CA VAL A 17 15.47 13.39 -5.69
C VAL A 17 16.71 12.64 -6.18
N GLU A 18 16.81 12.42 -7.51
CA GLU A 18 17.93 11.68 -8.12
C GLU A 18 19.27 12.42 -8.04
N ASN A 19 19.24 13.75 -8.03
CA ASN A 19 20.46 14.58 -7.96
C ASN A 19 20.84 14.98 -6.52
N ALA A 20 20.01 14.64 -5.51
CA ALA A 20 20.30 14.99 -4.12
C ALA A 20 21.46 14.17 -3.55
N SER A 21 22.30 14.84 -2.79
CA SER A 21 23.36 14.21 -1.99
C SER A 21 22.90 13.97 -0.53
N SER A 22 23.61 13.13 0.16
CA SER A 22 23.33 12.88 1.60
C SER A 22 23.40 14.18 2.40
N GLY A 23 22.31 14.52 3.08
CA GLY A 23 22.18 15.75 3.88
C GLY A 23 21.53 16.92 3.16
N ASP A 24 21.22 16.79 1.86
CA ASP A 24 20.49 17.83 1.13
C ASP A 24 19.03 17.88 1.56
N SER A 25 18.45 19.09 1.50
CA SER A 25 17.01 19.31 1.66
C SER A 25 16.37 19.50 0.29
N ILE A 26 15.36 18.68 -0.02
CA ILE A 26 14.61 18.75 -1.27
C ILE A 26 13.29 19.47 -1.02
N GLN A 27 12.96 20.45 -1.87
CA GLN A 27 11.68 21.16 -1.79
C GLN A 27 10.59 20.36 -2.49
N SER A 28 9.44 20.17 -1.81
CA SER A 28 8.24 19.63 -2.47
C SER A 28 7.70 20.61 -3.50
N VAL A 29 7.13 20.10 -4.58
CA VAL A 29 6.41 20.92 -5.58
C VAL A 29 4.97 21.17 -5.19
N GLY A 30 4.44 20.40 -4.23
CA GLY A 30 3.10 20.56 -3.70
C GLY A 30 2.67 19.41 -2.79
N PHE A 31 1.42 19.50 -2.36
CA PHE A 31 0.78 18.51 -1.50
C PHE A 31 -0.57 18.11 -2.12
N PHE A 32 -0.75 16.81 -2.35
CA PHE A 32 -2.01 16.23 -2.81
C PHE A 32 -2.81 15.76 -1.60
N GLU A 33 -3.90 16.44 -1.32
CA GLU A 33 -4.70 16.21 -0.12
C GLU A 33 -5.63 14.99 -0.27
N THR A 34 -5.68 14.13 0.74
CA THR A 34 -6.60 12.98 0.81
C THR A 34 -7.59 13.14 1.96
N THR A 35 -8.13 14.35 2.09
CA THR A 35 -9.18 14.72 3.05
C THR A 35 -10.34 15.39 2.32
N ALA A 36 -11.56 15.12 2.75
CA ALA A 36 -12.76 15.80 2.24
C ALA A 36 -13.83 15.82 3.33
N ALA A 37 -14.25 17.02 3.74
CA ALA A 37 -15.26 17.23 4.79
C ALA A 37 -14.93 16.41 6.07
N ASP A 38 -15.74 15.39 6.35
CA ASP A 38 -15.59 14.54 7.54
C ASP A 38 -14.86 13.22 7.24
N ASP A 39 -14.28 13.08 6.05
CA ASP A 39 -13.61 11.86 5.60
C ASP A 39 -12.11 12.08 5.35
N ILE A 40 -11.30 11.09 5.67
CA ILE A 40 -9.86 11.13 5.51
C ILE A 40 -9.31 9.74 5.15
N LEU A 41 -8.60 9.66 4.04
CA LEU A 41 -7.71 8.54 3.79
C LEU A 41 -6.35 8.82 4.44
N ARG A 42 -6.01 8.10 5.50
CA ARG A 42 -4.72 8.22 6.20
C ARG A 42 -3.65 7.47 5.45
N VAL A 43 -2.92 8.19 4.62
CA VAL A 43 -1.93 7.58 3.72
C VAL A 43 -0.79 6.96 4.52
N SER A 44 -0.51 5.69 4.25
CA SER A 44 0.57 4.92 4.83
C SER A 44 1.57 4.42 3.80
N PHE A 45 1.09 4.04 2.62
CA PHE A 45 1.92 3.53 1.53
C PHE A 45 1.39 3.98 0.18
N THR A 46 2.25 3.93 -0.83
CA THR A 46 1.91 4.29 -2.22
C THR A 46 2.59 3.34 -3.20
N HIS A 47 1.93 3.05 -4.31
CA HIS A 47 2.50 2.28 -5.41
C HIS A 47 2.08 2.84 -6.75
N ILE A 48 2.94 2.76 -7.76
CA ILE A 48 2.60 3.11 -9.15
C ILE A 48 2.68 1.86 -9.99
N GLU A 49 1.57 1.56 -10.68
CA GLU A 49 1.54 0.53 -11.71
C GLU A 49 0.88 1.09 -12.97
N GLY A 50 1.63 1.07 -14.09
CA GLY A 50 1.18 1.67 -15.33
C GLY A 50 0.82 3.15 -15.21
N ASP A 51 -0.43 3.49 -15.50
CA ASP A 51 -0.98 4.85 -15.44
C ASP A 51 -1.70 5.17 -14.12
N THR A 52 -1.50 4.36 -13.10
CA THR A 52 -2.28 4.45 -11.86
C THR A 52 -1.37 4.59 -10.64
N LEU A 53 -1.68 5.58 -9.80
CA LEU A 53 -1.13 5.71 -8.45
C LEU A 53 -2.11 5.07 -7.46
N TYR A 54 -1.64 4.11 -6.70
CA TYR A 54 -2.35 3.47 -5.60
C TYR A 54 -1.91 4.12 -4.29
N VAL A 55 -2.89 4.47 -3.46
CA VAL A 55 -2.67 5.16 -2.17
C VAL A 55 -3.42 4.41 -1.10
N GLY A 56 -2.71 3.85 -0.14
CA GLY A 56 -3.30 2.93 0.84
C GLY A 56 -3.18 3.35 2.28
N GLU A 57 -4.11 2.84 3.09
CA GLU A 57 -4.19 3.05 4.53
C GLU A 57 -3.60 1.87 5.30
N PHE A 58 -3.04 2.19 6.46
CA PHE A 58 -2.75 1.22 7.50
C PHE A 58 -3.83 1.28 8.59
N TYR A 59 -4.39 0.13 8.95
CA TYR A 59 -5.33 0.02 10.07
C TYR A 59 -4.79 -0.83 11.20
N ARG A 60 -5.01 -0.35 12.42
CA ARG A 60 -4.89 -1.11 13.65
C ARG A 60 -5.85 -0.55 14.69
N ALA A 61 -6.72 -1.40 15.22
CA ALA A 61 -7.86 -1.02 16.06
C ALA A 61 -7.54 -0.04 17.21
N GLN A 62 -6.37 -0.17 17.84
CA GLN A 62 -6.03 0.60 19.03
C GLN A 62 -5.35 1.94 18.72
N ASN A 63 -4.52 2.01 17.66
CA ASN A 63 -3.59 3.13 17.44
C ASN A 63 -3.81 3.85 16.11
N TYR A 64 -4.33 3.14 15.10
CA TYR A 64 -4.48 3.65 13.74
C TYR A 64 -5.88 3.31 13.21
N PRO A 65 -6.94 3.91 13.79
CA PRO A 65 -8.30 3.67 13.32
C PRO A 65 -8.52 4.35 11.97
N THR A 66 -9.26 3.66 11.10
CA THR A 66 -9.81 4.22 9.86
C THR A 66 -11.27 4.60 10.09
N PRO A 67 -11.86 5.47 9.24
CA PRO A 67 -13.29 5.75 9.27
C PRO A 67 -14.14 4.47 9.17
N ASP A 68 -15.30 4.46 9.79
CA ASP A 68 -16.20 3.30 9.72
C ASP A 68 -16.73 3.06 8.29
N SER A 69 -16.81 4.11 7.46
CA SER A 69 -17.13 4.06 6.04
C SER A 69 -16.13 3.25 5.20
N HIS A 70 -14.88 3.10 5.67
CA HIS A 70 -13.83 2.33 5.00
C HIS A 70 -13.87 0.84 5.35
N LYS A 71 -14.59 0.48 6.42
CA LYS A 71 -14.69 -0.91 6.86
C LYS A 71 -15.77 -1.65 6.08
N TYR A 72 -15.50 -2.89 5.77
CA TYR A 72 -16.41 -3.70 4.97
C TYR A 72 -16.34 -5.18 5.33
N THR A 73 -17.50 -5.79 5.55
CA THR A 73 -17.62 -7.25 5.63
C THR A 73 -17.86 -7.77 4.22
N THR A 74 -16.89 -8.51 3.68
CA THR A 74 -16.98 -9.04 2.31
C THR A 74 -18.00 -10.16 2.20
N ALA A 75 -18.39 -10.52 0.99
CA ALA A 75 -19.29 -11.66 0.75
C ALA A 75 -18.68 -13.00 1.20
N ALA A 76 -17.35 -13.09 1.31
CA ALA A 76 -16.65 -14.25 1.89
C ALA A 76 -16.71 -14.27 3.43
N GLY A 77 -17.15 -13.18 4.09
CA GLY A 77 -17.24 -13.03 5.52
C GLY A 77 -16.02 -12.40 6.19
N ASP A 78 -15.01 -12.01 5.41
CA ASP A 78 -13.82 -11.34 5.93
C ASP A 78 -14.13 -9.90 6.37
N GLN A 79 -13.43 -9.44 7.40
CA GLN A 79 -13.54 -8.09 7.92
C GLN A 79 -12.40 -7.22 7.37
N ASN A 80 -12.64 -6.57 6.25
CA ASN A 80 -11.70 -5.58 5.72
C ASN A 80 -11.88 -4.26 6.46
N THR A 81 -10.76 -3.58 6.72
CA THR A 81 -10.74 -2.44 7.65
C THR A 81 -10.16 -1.17 7.04
N SER A 82 -9.62 -1.26 5.84
CA SER A 82 -8.90 -0.17 5.18
C SER A 82 -9.18 -0.15 3.69
N LEU A 83 -8.78 0.94 3.05
CA LEU A 83 -8.90 1.13 1.62
C LEU A 83 -7.53 1.37 0.97
N ILE A 84 -7.42 0.96 -0.30
CA ILE A 84 -6.47 1.51 -1.26
C ILE A 84 -7.28 2.24 -2.31
N LEU A 85 -6.95 3.49 -2.60
CA LEU A 85 -7.56 4.27 -3.67
C LEU A 85 -6.67 4.27 -4.90
N ALA A 86 -7.26 4.07 -6.07
CA ALA A 86 -6.58 4.11 -7.35
C ALA A 86 -6.85 5.45 -8.05
N TYR A 87 -5.82 6.25 -8.22
CA TYR A 87 -5.87 7.54 -8.91
C TYR A 87 -5.21 7.44 -10.27
N PRO A 88 -5.86 7.87 -11.37
CA PRO A 88 -5.19 8.03 -12.65
C PRO A 88 -4.02 9.03 -12.53
N LEU A 89 -2.86 8.69 -13.09
CA LEU A 89 -1.83 9.67 -13.35
C LEU A 89 -2.30 10.59 -14.49
N ASP A 90 -2.11 11.88 -14.33
CA ASP A 90 -2.52 12.91 -15.31
C ASP A 90 -1.42 13.95 -15.43
N GLU A 91 -0.67 13.90 -16.53
CA GLU A 91 0.43 14.83 -16.80
C GLU A 91 -0.04 16.29 -16.95
N THR A 92 -1.33 16.51 -17.19
CA THR A 92 -1.92 17.86 -17.29
C THR A 92 -2.32 18.44 -15.93
N ALA A 93 -2.44 17.58 -14.90
CA ALA A 93 -2.72 18.02 -13.55
C ALA A 93 -1.47 18.61 -12.86
N PRO A 94 -1.60 19.63 -12.01
CA PRO A 94 -0.48 20.35 -11.39
C PRO A 94 0.51 19.45 -10.63
N LEU A 95 0.01 18.35 -10.06
CA LEU A 95 0.82 17.39 -9.27
C LEU A 95 0.99 16.04 -9.97
N GLY A 96 0.57 15.94 -11.24
CA GLY A 96 0.67 14.71 -12.03
C GLY A 96 -0.34 13.63 -11.62
N ILE A 97 -1.36 13.97 -10.84
CA ILE A 97 -2.39 13.07 -10.31
C ILE A 97 -3.76 13.68 -10.61
N SER A 98 -4.70 12.87 -11.13
CA SER A 98 -6.11 13.25 -11.20
C SER A 98 -6.70 13.35 -9.79
N ASP A 99 -7.62 14.28 -9.58
CA ASP A 99 -8.43 14.35 -8.37
C ASP A 99 -9.61 13.36 -8.35
N THR A 100 -9.83 12.67 -9.49
CA THR A 100 -10.90 11.66 -9.63
C THR A 100 -10.38 10.29 -9.25
N ILE A 101 -11.06 9.63 -8.31
CA ILE A 101 -10.74 8.26 -7.89
C ILE A 101 -11.34 7.29 -8.93
N ARG A 102 -10.51 6.38 -9.48
CA ARG A 102 -10.95 5.35 -10.44
C ARG A 102 -11.75 4.25 -9.75
N CYS A 103 -11.24 3.74 -8.64
CA CYS A 103 -11.87 2.70 -7.81
C CYS A 103 -11.19 2.65 -6.43
N ALA A 104 -11.78 1.88 -5.52
CA ALA A 104 -11.22 1.57 -4.23
C ALA A 104 -11.09 0.05 -4.04
N TYR A 105 -10.00 -0.37 -3.39
CA TYR A 105 -9.83 -1.75 -2.93
C TYR A 105 -10.04 -1.80 -1.43
N SER A 106 -10.99 -2.63 -1.00
CA SER A 106 -11.17 -2.95 0.41
C SER A 106 -10.16 -4.04 0.81
N ILE A 107 -9.34 -3.76 1.81
CA ILE A 107 -8.18 -4.58 2.18
C ILE A 107 -8.22 -4.97 3.68
N PRO A 108 -7.53 -6.06 4.07
CA PRO A 108 -7.41 -6.45 5.46
C PRO A 108 -6.65 -5.42 6.29
N ASP A 109 -6.53 -5.66 7.59
CA ASP A 109 -5.72 -4.88 8.51
C ASP A 109 -4.20 -5.06 8.31
N LEU A 110 -3.42 -4.16 8.93
CA LEU A 110 -1.95 -4.22 9.04
C LEU A 110 -1.19 -4.18 7.70
N VAL A 111 -1.81 -3.68 6.63
CA VAL A 111 -1.13 -3.54 5.33
C VAL A 111 -0.13 -2.39 5.38
N GLN A 112 1.13 -2.66 5.03
CA GLN A 112 2.24 -1.71 5.06
C GLN A 112 2.74 -1.33 3.67
N GLY A 113 2.37 -2.09 2.64
CA GLY A 113 2.79 -1.83 1.27
C GLY A 113 2.07 -2.71 0.28
N MET A 114 2.17 -2.35 -0.99
CA MET A 114 1.62 -3.12 -2.11
C MET A 114 2.53 -3.10 -3.33
N CYS A 115 2.43 -4.13 -4.13
CA CYS A 115 2.93 -4.15 -5.50
C CYS A 115 2.11 -5.12 -6.35
N PHE A 116 2.42 -5.18 -7.64
CA PHE A 116 1.89 -6.20 -8.54
C PHE A 116 2.98 -7.22 -8.88
N ASP A 117 2.60 -8.46 -9.06
CA ASP A 117 3.49 -9.47 -9.66
C ASP A 117 3.45 -9.39 -11.20
N GLY A 118 4.30 -10.17 -11.87
CA GLY A 118 4.34 -10.20 -13.34
C GLY A 118 3.07 -10.75 -14.01
N ASN A 119 2.12 -11.30 -13.26
CA ASN A 119 0.85 -11.86 -13.74
C ASN A 119 -0.34 -10.92 -13.43
N GLY A 120 -0.09 -9.76 -12.85
CA GLY A 120 -1.14 -8.80 -12.47
C GLY A 120 -1.83 -9.13 -11.14
N ASN A 121 -1.31 -10.06 -10.35
CA ASN A 121 -1.80 -10.30 -9.00
C ASN A 121 -1.36 -9.17 -8.07
N ILE A 122 -2.20 -8.86 -7.09
CA ILE A 122 -1.90 -7.86 -6.07
C ILE A 122 -1.20 -8.54 -4.90
N CYS A 123 0.01 -8.06 -4.59
CA CYS A 123 0.78 -8.46 -3.42
C CYS A 123 0.64 -7.40 -2.34
N LEU A 124 0.24 -7.79 -1.13
CA LEU A 124 0.18 -6.92 0.06
C LEU A 124 1.16 -7.40 1.11
N SER A 125 2.01 -6.51 1.62
CA SER A 125 2.76 -6.77 2.84
C SER A 125 1.91 -6.45 4.06
N THR A 126 1.85 -7.37 5.02
CA THR A 126 1.18 -7.13 6.29
C THR A 126 2.13 -7.40 7.45
N SER A 127 2.25 -6.42 8.35
CA SER A 127 3.14 -6.54 9.50
C SER A 127 2.68 -5.71 10.70
N TYR A 128 3.03 -6.18 11.89
CA TYR A 128 2.96 -5.37 13.09
C TYR A 128 3.89 -5.92 14.19
N ALA A 129 4.74 -5.05 14.74
CA ALA A 129 5.65 -5.33 15.83
C ALA A 129 6.55 -6.57 15.55
N VAL A 130 6.69 -7.46 16.53
CA VAL A 130 7.60 -8.63 16.46
C VAL A 130 6.93 -9.90 15.92
N ALA A 131 5.65 -9.84 15.55
CA ALA A 131 5.00 -10.94 14.86
C ALA A 131 5.61 -11.13 13.47
N PHE A 132 5.54 -12.36 12.95
CA PHE A 132 5.96 -12.60 11.57
C PHE A 132 5.12 -11.74 10.62
N SER A 133 5.78 -11.21 9.62
CA SER A 133 5.15 -10.51 8.50
C SER A 133 4.66 -11.51 7.46
N HIS A 134 3.73 -11.07 6.62
CA HIS A 134 3.19 -11.87 5.53
C HIS A 134 3.16 -11.08 4.24
N ILE A 135 3.47 -11.73 3.11
CA ILE A 135 3.12 -11.27 1.79
C ILE A 135 1.91 -12.08 1.34
N ARG A 136 0.78 -11.41 1.19
CA ARG A 136 -0.46 -12.01 0.73
C ARG A 136 -0.67 -11.67 -0.74
N ILE A 137 -0.83 -12.70 -1.57
CA ILE A 137 -0.99 -12.58 -3.03
C ILE A 137 -2.44 -12.88 -3.38
N TYR A 138 -3.08 -11.96 -4.09
CA TYR A 138 -4.48 -12.07 -4.50
C TYR A 138 -4.57 -12.16 -6.03
N SER A 139 -5.12 -13.26 -6.58
CA SER A 139 -5.18 -13.56 -8.01
C SER A 139 -6.33 -12.88 -8.76
N ALA A 140 -7.36 -12.44 -8.06
CA ALA A 140 -8.53 -11.84 -8.67
C ALA A 140 -8.96 -10.60 -7.91
N GLN A 141 -9.49 -9.63 -8.66
CA GLN A 141 -10.07 -8.41 -8.14
C GLN A 141 -11.60 -8.53 -8.28
N LYS A 142 -12.25 -8.89 -7.21
CA LYS A 142 -13.69 -9.10 -7.18
C LYS A 142 -14.40 -7.81 -6.82
N GLU A 143 -15.25 -7.30 -7.71
CA GLU A 143 -16.07 -6.13 -7.43
C GLU A 143 -17.23 -6.50 -6.50
N GLU A 144 -17.39 -5.75 -5.41
CA GLU A 144 -18.52 -5.86 -4.47
C GLU A 144 -19.12 -4.47 -4.21
N GLY A 145 -19.96 -4.02 -5.15
CA GLY A 145 -20.70 -2.76 -5.05
C GLY A 145 -19.82 -1.52 -5.10
N THR A 146 -20.19 -0.51 -4.32
CA THR A 146 -19.52 0.80 -4.33
C THR A 146 -19.12 1.22 -2.90
N VAL A 147 -18.24 2.18 -2.81
CA VAL A 147 -17.91 2.90 -1.58
C VAL A 147 -17.92 4.40 -1.86
N THR A 148 -18.40 5.18 -0.89
CA THR A 148 -18.23 6.63 -0.92
C THR A 148 -17.04 6.99 -0.04
N VAL A 149 -16.03 7.59 -0.63
CA VAL A 149 -14.78 7.99 0.02
C VAL A 149 -14.33 9.33 -0.53
N LEU A 150 -13.88 10.24 0.32
CA LEU A 150 -13.47 11.59 -0.03
C LEU A 150 -14.50 12.34 -0.90
N GLY A 151 -15.80 12.12 -0.63
CA GLY A 151 -16.92 12.73 -1.36
C GLY A 151 -17.21 12.11 -2.74
N GLN A 152 -16.51 11.06 -3.16
CA GLN A 152 -16.72 10.37 -4.44
C GLN A 152 -17.27 8.96 -4.21
N THR A 153 -18.27 8.56 -5.00
CA THR A 153 -18.79 7.19 -5.00
C THR A 153 -18.16 6.42 -6.15
N VAL A 154 -17.41 5.38 -5.82
CA VAL A 154 -16.59 4.63 -6.77
C VAL A 154 -16.81 3.11 -6.63
N PRO A 155 -16.52 2.30 -7.66
CA PRO A 155 -16.52 0.86 -7.57
C PRO A 155 -15.60 0.38 -6.44
N ARG A 156 -16.06 -0.61 -5.67
CA ARG A 156 -15.28 -1.28 -4.63
C ARG A 156 -14.90 -2.69 -5.06
N TYR A 157 -13.62 -2.95 -5.09
CA TYR A 157 -13.05 -4.29 -5.21
C TYR A 157 -12.65 -4.81 -3.84
N VAL A 158 -12.68 -6.13 -3.63
CA VAL A 158 -12.31 -6.74 -2.35
C VAL A 158 -11.12 -7.68 -2.51
N LEU A 159 -10.17 -7.57 -1.58
CA LEU A 159 -9.07 -8.50 -1.41
C LEU A 159 -9.34 -9.28 -0.12
N ASP A 160 -9.81 -10.50 -0.26
CA ASP A 160 -10.32 -11.33 0.83
C ASP A 160 -9.89 -12.80 0.68
N SER A 161 -10.34 -13.67 1.56
CA SER A 161 -10.00 -15.10 1.53
C SER A 161 -10.43 -15.81 0.25
N SER A 162 -11.44 -15.31 -0.47
CA SER A 162 -11.90 -15.91 -1.73
C SER A 162 -10.98 -15.61 -2.92
N THR A 163 -10.16 -14.57 -2.83
CA THR A 163 -9.20 -14.15 -3.86
C THR A 163 -7.75 -14.40 -3.46
N LEU A 164 -7.49 -14.82 -2.22
CA LEU A 164 -6.17 -15.14 -1.72
C LEU A 164 -5.61 -16.42 -2.39
N VAL A 165 -4.47 -16.28 -3.04
CA VAL A 165 -3.76 -17.38 -3.69
C VAL A 165 -2.68 -17.94 -2.80
N GLU A 166 -1.91 -17.05 -2.15
CA GLU A 166 -0.73 -17.43 -1.38
C GLU A 166 -0.53 -16.50 -0.18
N ASP A 167 0.00 -17.03 0.90
CA ASP A 167 0.40 -16.30 2.11
C ASP A 167 1.83 -16.70 2.50
N ILE A 168 2.79 -15.86 2.13
CA ILE A 168 4.22 -16.09 2.33
C ILE A 168 4.65 -15.45 3.64
N LYS A 169 5.11 -16.27 4.57
CA LYS A 169 5.61 -15.81 5.87
C LYS A 169 7.03 -15.26 5.76
N LEU A 170 7.24 -14.06 6.32
CA LEU A 170 8.52 -13.36 6.32
C LEU A 170 8.99 -12.98 7.72
N ALA A 171 10.21 -12.42 7.78
CA ALA A 171 10.76 -11.80 8.99
C ALA A 171 9.82 -10.68 9.49
N PRO A 172 9.77 -10.43 10.81
CA PRO A 172 8.95 -9.36 11.38
C PRO A 172 9.28 -7.98 10.84
N MET A 173 8.27 -7.10 10.88
CA MET A 173 8.38 -5.67 10.56
C MET A 173 8.72 -5.41 9.09
N ALA A 174 8.17 -6.23 8.17
CA ALA A 174 8.21 -5.93 6.75
C ALA A 174 7.34 -4.69 6.47
N GLU A 175 7.88 -3.81 5.65
CA GLU A 175 7.28 -2.53 5.27
C GLU A 175 6.90 -2.57 3.79
N GLU A 176 7.26 -1.54 3.03
CA GLU A 176 6.99 -1.44 1.60
C GLU A 176 7.64 -2.58 0.80
N ILE A 177 6.97 -2.94 -0.27
CA ILE A 177 7.38 -4.00 -1.19
C ILE A 177 7.40 -3.48 -2.63
N VAL A 178 8.29 -4.03 -3.44
CA VAL A 178 8.37 -3.70 -4.86
C VAL A 178 8.75 -4.93 -5.67
N THR A 179 8.20 -5.05 -6.86
CA THR A 179 8.57 -6.10 -7.80
C THR A 179 9.51 -5.56 -8.87
N VAL A 180 10.66 -6.20 -9.03
CA VAL A 180 11.65 -5.89 -10.07
C VAL A 180 12.12 -7.21 -10.69
N ASP A 181 12.06 -7.30 -12.01
CA ASP A 181 12.50 -8.48 -12.77
C ASP A 181 11.93 -9.81 -12.25
N GLY A 182 10.64 -9.82 -11.92
CA GLY A 182 9.91 -11.01 -11.44
C GLY A 182 10.23 -11.45 -10.00
N LYS A 183 10.98 -10.63 -9.27
CA LYS A 183 11.27 -10.84 -7.85
C LYS A 183 10.64 -9.75 -7.01
N LEU A 184 10.03 -10.15 -5.89
CA LEU A 184 9.49 -9.23 -4.90
C LEU A 184 10.58 -8.90 -3.89
N TYR A 185 10.90 -7.62 -3.76
CA TYR A 185 11.85 -7.10 -2.79
C TYR A 185 11.12 -6.55 -1.58
N THR A 186 11.61 -6.91 -0.40
CA THR A 186 11.03 -6.49 0.88
C THR A 186 12.12 -5.98 1.80
N MET A 187 11.91 -4.82 2.42
CA MET A 187 12.74 -4.32 3.51
C MET A 187 11.99 -4.43 4.84
N CYS A 188 12.74 -4.65 5.93
CA CYS A 188 12.18 -4.76 7.26
C CYS A 188 12.69 -3.61 8.14
N GLU A 189 11.77 -2.90 8.80
CA GLU A 189 12.09 -1.82 9.75
C GLU A 189 12.89 -2.34 10.96
N SER A 190 12.82 -3.65 11.25
CA SER A 190 13.61 -4.30 12.30
C SER A 190 15.12 -4.14 12.14
N ALA A 191 15.61 -3.77 10.95
CA ALA A 191 17.02 -3.45 10.72
C ALA A 191 17.45 -2.13 11.36
N THR A 192 16.51 -1.26 11.72
CA THR A 192 16.80 0.07 12.27
C THR A 192 17.16 0.01 13.76
N ASN A 193 17.84 1.06 14.24
CA ASN A 193 18.14 1.22 15.67
C ASN A 193 16.94 1.77 16.48
N LYS A 194 15.81 2.04 15.82
CA LYS A 194 14.61 2.63 16.43
C LYS A 194 13.98 1.72 17.48
N TYR A 195 14.03 0.41 17.23
CA TYR A 195 13.38 -0.57 18.10
C TYR A 195 14.40 -1.44 18.83
N ILE A 196 14.24 -1.56 20.15
CA ILE A 196 15.10 -2.44 20.98
C ILE A 196 14.97 -3.90 20.55
N PHE A 197 13.79 -4.31 20.07
CA PHE A 197 13.49 -5.67 19.56
C PHE A 197 14.16 -5.95 18.21
N GLY A 198 14.49 -4.94 17.42
CA GLY A 198 15.25 -5.09 16.20
C GLY A 198 16.63 -5.72 16.41
N LYS A 199 17.17 -5.62 17.63
CA LYS A 199 18.42 -6.30 18.01
C LYS A 199 18.29 -7.82 18.04
N PHE A 200 17.09 -8.34 18.26
CA PHE A 200 16.83 -9.78 18.37
C PHE A 200 16.28 -10.39 17.08
N THR A 201 15.58 -9.60 16.28
CA THR A 201 14.89 -10.06 15.06
C THR A 201 15.33 -9.26 13.82
N SER A 202 16.52 -8.64 13.87
CA SER A 202 16.94 -7.72 12.82
C SER A 202 17.12 -8.42 11.47
N ALA A 203 16.28 -8.07 10.54
CA ALA A 203 16.40 -8.40 9.14
C ALA A 203 17.19 -7.28 8.45
N LYS A 204 18.52 -7.42 8.38
CA LYS A 204 19.44 -6.37 7.90
C LYS A 204 19.60 -6.32 6.38
N TYR A 205 18.84 -7.14 5.67
CA TYR A 205 18.95 -7.29 4.23
C TYR A 205 17.64 -6.87 3.56
N CYS A 206 17.75 -6.41 2.33
CA CYS A 206 16.63 -6.42 1.42
C CYS A 206 16.43 -7.85 0.93
N TYR A 207 15.29 -8.45 1.21
CA TYR A 207 15.00 -9.83 0.81
C TYR A 207 14.40 -9.82 -0.58
N ALA A 208 14.87 -10.74 -1.43
CA ALA A 208 14.31 -10.98 -2.75
C ALA A 208 13.59 -12.32 -2.74
N THR A 209 12.28 -12.31 -2.90
CA THR A 209 11.43 -13.49 -3.00
C THR A 209 11.16 -13.76 -4.48
N ASP A 210 11.47 -14.97 -4.94
CA ASP A 210 11.18 -15.43 -6.29
C ASP A 210 9.70 -15.83 -6.36
N LEU A 211 8.87 -14.97 -6.94
CA LEU A 211 7.42 -15.17 -7.03
C LEU A 211 7.04 -16.32 -7.95
N SER A 212 7.89 -16.71 -8.90
CA SER A 212 7.60 -17.85 -9.80
C SER A 212 7.35 -19.17 -9.07
N LYS A 213 7.82 -19.28 -7.82
CA LYS A 213 7.60 -20.45 -6.96
C LYS A 213 6.22 -20.46 -6.28
N TYR A 214 5.52 -19.34 -6.31
CA TYR A 214 4.25 -19.12 -5.61
C TYR A 214 3.10 -18.73 -6.55
N SER A 215 3.41 -18.23 -7.75
CA SER A 215 2.40 -17.95 -8.75
C SER A 215 1.94 -19.26 -9.39
N THR A 216 0.84 -19.80 -8.91
CA THR A 216 0.12 -20.83 -9.65
C THR A 216 -0.72 -20.17 -10.73
N GLU A 217 -0.42 -20.44 -12.00
CA GLU A 217 -1.42 -20.26 -13.05
C GLU A 217 -2.66 -21.08 -12.66
N LYS A 218 -3.79 -20.38 -12.47
CA LYS A 218 -5.10 -21.03 -12.39
C LYS A 218 -5.88 -20.74 -13.63
#